data_b682098f325f4d2dd533fb5c743f7264
#
_entry.id   b682098f325f4d2dd533fb5c743f7264
#
_cell.length_a   1.000
_cell.length_b   1.000
_cell.length_c   1.000
_cell.angle_alpha   90.00
_cell.angle_beta   90.00
_cell.angle_gamma   90.00
#
_symmetry.space_group_name_H-M   'P 1'
#
loop_
_entity.id
_entity.type
_entity.pdbx_description
1 polymer ?
#
loop_
_entity_poly.entity_id
_entity_poly.type
_entity_poly.pdbx_seq_one_letter_code
_entity_poly.pdbx_strand_id
1 'polypeptide(L)'
;QEYEKIKKLDPEFIDAKLNKIAGKSFHNKTKHSMNSLLTDPDNIQKNLQAYLRGFSQNIQDIFEHFKLEALTKDLHKKKLLYKTVKHFETADVSPEEVDSMKMGTIYEELIREAQEAGNEEAGEHFTPREVIRLLSKLILVPDKDKLNQKGIIRSVYDPAVGTGGMLSIASEEIKKIYPDIDVQGYG
;
A
#
# COMPACT_ATOMS: atom_id res chain seq x y z
N GLN A 1 6.11 2.13 -26.06
CA GLN A 1 6.44 1.56 -27.39
C GLN A 1 5.51 0.38 -27.74
N GLU A 2 5.33 -0.61 -26.84
CA GLU A 2 4.45 -1.76 -27.12
C GLU A 2 2.98 -1.39 -27.24
N TYR A 3 2.48 -0.46 -26.43
CA TYR A 3 1.11 0.04 -26.51
C TYR A 3 0.78 0.58 -27.92
N GLU A 4 1.67 1.36 -28.53
CA GLU A 4 1.47 1.91 -29.88
C GLU A 4 1.28 0.83 -30.97
N LYS A 5 1.87 -0.36 -30.76
CA LYS A 5 1.74 -1.50 -31.69
C LYS A 5 0.39 -2.21 -31.55
N ILE A 6 -0.21 -2.19 -30.38
CA ILE A 6 -1.41 -2.99 -30.05
C ILE A 6 -2.66 -2.16 -29.78
N LYS A 7 -2.60 -0.82 -29.82
CA LYS A 7 -3.71 0.09 -29.48
C LYS A 7 -4.98 -0.06 -30.33
N LYS A 8 -4.92 -0.83 -31.42
CA LYS A 8 -6.09 -1.13 -32.28
C LYS A 8 -6.81 -2.42 -31.88
N LEU A 9 -6.29 -3.16 -30.89
CA LEU A 9 -6.91 -4.39 -30.40
C LEU A 9 -8.00 -4.10 -29.38
N ASP A 10 -8.73 -5.12 -28.98
CA ASP A 10 -9.72 -5.02 -27.91
C ASP A 10 -9.09 -4.54 -26.60
N PRO A 11 -9.72 -3.60 -25.85
CA PRO A 11 -9.18 -3.05 -24.61
C PRO A 11 -8.77 -4.10 -23.57
N GLU A 12 -9.59 -5.13 -23.35
CA GLU A 12 -9.27 -6.20 -22.39
C GLU A 12 -8.02 -6.99 -22.80
N PHE A 13 -7.87 -7.25 -24.09
CA PHE A 13 -6.70 -7.92 -24.64
C PHE A 13 -5.44 -7.05 -24.54
N ILE A 14 -5.60 -5.73 -24.74
CA ILE A 14 -4.49 -4.76 -24.56
C ILE A 14 -3.97 -4.81 -23.13
N ASP A 15 -4.86 -4.72 -22.14
CA ASP A 15 -4.48 -4.67 -20.73
C ASP A 15 -3.81 -5.98 -20.30
N ALA A 16 -4.37 -7.14 -20.66
CA ALA A 16 -3.76 -8.43 -20.38
C ALA A 16 -2.34 -8.56 -20.97
N LYS A 17 -2.15 -8.12 -22.22
CA LYS A 17 -0.86 -8.18 -22.91
C LYS A 17 0.15 -7.23 -22.29
N LEU A 18 -0.24 -6.00 -21.96
CA LEU A 18 0.65 -5.01 -21.33
C LEU A 18 1.05 -5.43 -19.91
N ASN A 19 0.12 -5.98 -19.14
CA ASN A 19 0.41 -6.53 -17.81
C ASN A 19 1.42 -7.67 -17.89
N LYS A 20 1.26 -8.58 -18.87
CA LYS A 20 2.20 -9.66 -19.09
C LYS A 20 3.60 -9.15 -19.46
N ILE A 21 3.68 -8.12 -20.32
CA ILE A 21 4.97 -7.49 -20.70
C ILE A 21 5.60 -6.80 -19.50
N ALA A 22 4.80 -6.12 -18.68
CA ALA A 22 5.25 -5.45 -17.47
C ALA A 22 5.66 -6.44 -16.35
N GLY A 23 5.24 -7.71 -16.43
CA GLY A 23 5.43 -8.70 -15.37
C GLY A 23 4.68 -8.35 -14.08
N LYS A 24 3.60 -7.55 -14.19
CA LYS A 24 2.82 -7.03 -13.05
C LYS A 24 1.33 -7.07 -13.38
N SER A 25 0.48 -6.97 -12.35
CA SER A 25 -0.97 -6.89 -12.50
C SER A 25 -1.47 -5.53 -13.02
N PHE A 26 -0.56 -4.64 -13.37
CA PHE A 26 -0.83 -3.30 -13.88
C PHE A 26 0.25 -2.83 -14.85
N HIS A 27 -0.05 -1.80 -15.62
CA HIS A 27 0.89 -1.18 -16.56
C HIS A 27 0.60 0.33 -16.68
N ASN A 28 1.50 1.06 -17.35
CA ASN A 28 1.30 2.45 -17.73
C ASN A 28 1.52 2.62 -19.25
N LYS A 29 0.58 3.28 -19.91
CA LYS A 29 0.58 3.51 -21.37
C LYS A 29 1.38 4.74 -21.82
N THR A 30 1.84 5.56 -20.87
CA THR A 30 2.53 6.83 -21.18
C THR A 30 4.02 6.65 -21.36
N LYS A 31 4.65 7.72 -21.87
CA LYS A 31 6.12 7.84 -21.96
C LYS A 31 6.75 8.34 -20.67
N HIS A 32 5.91 8.83 -19.74
CA HIS A 32 6.40 9.47 -18.53
C HIS A 32 6.89 8.42 -17.51
N SER A 33 7.93 8.79 -16.80
CA SER A 33 8.43 8.17 -15.58
C SER A 33 8.58 9.26 -14.52
N MET A 34 8.73 8.89 -13.25
CA MET A 34 8.95 9.88 -12.19
C MET A 34 10.15 10.81 -12.53
N ASN A 35 11.25 10.24 -12.99
CA ASN A 35 12.41 11.01 -13.43
C ASN A 35 12.07 11.96 -14.58
N SER A 36 11.36 11.51 -15.62
CA SER A 36 11.00 12.37 -16.76
C SER A 36 10.06 13.51 -16.38
N LEU A 37 9.27 13.39 -15.32
CA LEU A 37 8.43 14.47 -14.81
C LEU A 37 9.27 15.63 -14.25
N LEU A 38 10.42 15.34 -13.67
CA LEU A 38 11.33 16.32 -13.08
C LEU A 38 12.15 17.09 -14.12
N THR A 39 12.28 16.58 -15.34
CA THR A 39 13.00 17.24 -16.43
C THR A 39 12.23 18.39 -17.07
N ASP A 40 10.92 18.52 -16.79
CA ASP A 40 10.05 19.56 -17.31
C ASP A 40 9.21 20.20 -16.17
N PRO A 41 9.83 21.01 -15.31
CA PRO A 41 9.17 21.59 -14.14
C PRO A 41 7.96 22.48 -14.47
N ASP A 42 8.01 23.19 -15.59
CA ASP A 42 6.94 24.11 -15.99
C ASP A 42 5.64 23.38 -16.34
N ASN A 43 5.74 22.18 -16.88
CA ASN A 43 4.61 21.35 -17.25
C ASN A 43 4.37 20.18 -16.27
N ILE A 44 5.01 20.16 -15.11
CA ILE A 44 4.99 19.02 -14.19
C ILE A 44 3.56 18.59 -13.80
N GLN A 45 2.65 19.52 -13.57
CA GLN A 45 1.26 19.21 -13.25
C GLN A 45 0.57 18.46 -14.41
N LYS A 46 0.69 18.97 -15.63
CA LYS A 46 0.10 18.37 -16.82
C LYS A 46 0.70 16.99 -17.10
N ASN A 47 2.01 16.90 -17.02
CA ASN A 47 2.74 15.66 -17.28
C ASN A 47 2.43 14.60 -16.21
N LEU A 48 2.32 14.97 -14.93
CA LEU A 48 1.93 14.08 -13.87
C LEU A 48 0.48 13.58 -14.03
N GLN A 49 -0.46 14.47 -14.39
CA GLN A 49 -1.82 14.05 -14.69
C GLN A 49 -1.88 13.06 -15.86
N ALA A 50 -1.13 13.32 -16.92
CA ALA A 50 -1.02 12.38 -18.04
C ALA A 50 -0.44 11.03 -17.59
N TYR A 51 0.60 11.06 -16.75
CA TYR A 51 1.21 9.85 -16.18
C TYR A 51 0.21 9.05 -15.35
N LEU A 52 -0.52 9.68 -14.43
CA LEU A 52 -1.52 9.02 -13.59
C LEU A 52 -2.66 8.41 -14.41
N ARG A 53 -3.16 9.13 -15.41
CA ARG A 53 -4.22 8.64 -16.31
C ARG A 53 -3.75 7.56 -17.29
N GLY A 54 -2.46 7.36 -17.41
CA GLY A 54 -1.86 6.33 -18.26
C GLY A 54 -1.84 4.94 -17.64
N PHE A 55 -2.09 4.81 -16.35
CA PHE A 55 -2.17 3.52 -15.69
C PHE A 55 -3.38 2.69 -16.12
N SER A 56 -3.32 1.37 -15.96
CA SER A 56 -4.45 0.47 -16.14
C SER A 56 -5.60 0.80 -15.19
N GLN A 57 -6.83 0.43 -15.56
CA GLN A 57 -8.05 0.85 -14.86
C GLN A 57 -8.03 0.54 -13.36
N ASN A 58 -7.58 -0.65 -12.98
CA ASN A 58 -7.46 -1.05 -11.57
C ASN A 58 -6.62 -0.09 -10.71
N ILE A 59 -5.60 0.54 -11.29
CA ILE A 59 -4.79 1.55 -10.59
C ILE A 59 -5.45 2.93 -10.63
N GLN A 60 -6.13 3.27 -11.73
CA GLN A 60 -6.89 4.52 -11.82
C GLN A 60 -8.02 4.56 -10.77
N ASP A 61 -8.72 3.45 -10.56
CA ASP A 61 -9.77 3.34 -9.53
C ASP A 61 -9.22 3.62 -8.12
N ILE A 62 -8.01 3.13 -7.82
CA ILE A 62 -7.30 3.43 -6.58
C ILE A 62 -7.00 4.94 -6.49
N PHE A 63 -6.46 5.54 -7.54
CA PHE A 63 -6.14 6.97 -7.56
C PHE A 63 -7.37 7.85 -7.39
N GLU A 64 -8.50 7.46 -7.98
CA GLU A 64 -9.77 8.15 -7.84
C GLU A 64 -10.29 8.06 -6.40
N HIS A 65 -10.25 6.87 -5.81
CA HIS A 65 -10.65 6.65 -4.42
C HIS A 65 -9.87 7.56 -3.46
N PHE A 66 -8.56 7.68 -3.65
CA PHE A 66 -7.70 8.58 -2.87
C PHE A 66 -7.75 10.04 -3.32
N LYS A 67 -8.58 10.42 -4.30
CA LYS A 67 -8.70 11.77 -4.84
C LYS A 67 -7.35 12.39 -5.26
N LEU A 68 -6.45 11.56 -5.80
CA LEU A 68 -5.06 11.94 -6.08
C LEU A 68 -4.95 13.10 -7.07
N GLU A 69 -5.90 13.21 -8.02
CA GLU A 69 -5.92 14.34 -8.96
C GLU A 69 -6.19 15.68 -8.26
N ALA A 70 -7.08 15.71 -7.29
CA ALA A 70 -7.36 16.91 -6.49
C ALA A 70 -6.16 17.29 -5.62
N LEU A 71 -5.52 16.31 -4.98
CA LEU A 71 -4.33 16.51 -4.18
C LEU A 71 -3.17 17.10 -5.01
N THR A 72 -2.91 16.56 -6.19
CA THR A 72 -1.84 17.06 -7.06
C THR A 72 -2.09 18.48 -7.56
N LYS A 73 -3.36 18.84 -7.81
CA LYS A 73 -3.75 20.22 -8.15
C LYS A 73 -3.51 21.19 -6.99
N ASP A 74 -3.83 20.78 -5.76
CA ASP A 74 -3.59 21.60 -4.57
C ASP A 74 -2.10 21.80 -4.31
N LEU A 75 -1.30 20.73 -4.37
CA LEU A 75 0.15 20.81 -4.26
C LEU A 75 0.76 21.75 -5.33
N HIS A 76 0.23 21.73 -6.55
CA HIS A 76 0.68 22.63 -7.60
C HIS A 76 0.36 24.09 -7.28
N LYS A 77 -0.87 24.41 -6.84
CA LYS A 77 -1.26 25.75 -6.41
C LYS A 77 -0.35 26.29 -5.29
N LYS A 78 0.02 25.40 -4.35
CA LYS A 78 0.92 25.72 -3.23
C LYS A 78 2.40 25.73 -3.63
N LYS A 79 2.75 25.50 -4.90
CA LYS A 79 4.14 25.42 -5.42
C LYS A 79 4.97 24.30 -4.76
N LEU A 80 4.33 23.26 -4.27
CA LEU A 80 4.97 22.13 -3.59
C LEU A 80 5.11 20.89 -4.49
N LEU A 81 4.37 20.84 -5.62
CA LEU A 81 4.27 19.64 -6.44
C LEU A 81 5.64 19.12 -6.91
N TYR A 82 6.50 20.00 -7.43
CA TYR A 82 7.83 19.60 -7.90
C TYR A 82 8.67 18.98 -6.78
N LYS A 83 8.66 19.62 -5.61
CA LYS A 83 9.41 19.14 -4.44
C LYS A 83 8.88 17.77 -3.97
N THR A 84 7.57 17.61 -3.95
CA THR A 84 6.91 16.34 -3.60
C THR A 84 7.29 15.22 -4.57
N VAL A 85 7.17 15.46 -5.89
CA VAL A 85 7.56 14.47 -6.91
C VAL A 85 9.03 14.09 -6.79
N LYS A 86 9.90 15.07 -6.52
CA LYS A 86 11.33 14.83 -6.34
C LYS A 86 11.61 13.93 -5.13
N HIS A 87 10.93 14.13 -4.01
CA HIS A 87 11.09 13.25 -2.86
C HIS A 87 10.63 11.81 -3.15
N PHE A 88 9.51 11.64 -3.85
CA PHE A 88 9.06 10.30 -4.26
C PHE A 88 9.99 9.63 -5.27
N GLU A 89 10.65 10.38 -6.15
CA GLU A 89 11.61 9.83 -7.10
C GLU A 89 12.86 9.30 -6.41
N THR A 90 13.29 9.97 -5.33
CA THR A 90 14.50 9.60 -4.60
C THR A 90 14.23 8.53 -3.51
N ALA A 91 12.99 8.35 -3.09
CA ALA A 91 12.62 7.36 -2.08
C ALA A 91 12.48 5.97 -2.73
N ASP A 92 13.36 5.06 -2.39
CA ASP A 92 13.21 3.66 -2.80
C ASP A 92 12.22 2.94 -1.88
N VAL A 93 11.00 2.82 -2.34
CA VAL A 93 9.91 2.08 -1.69
C VAL A 93 9.56 0.81 -2.48
N SER A 94 10.49 0.30 -3.27
CA SER A 94 10.32 -0.94 -4.02
C SER A 94 10.09 -2.13 -3.07
N PRO A 95 9.39 -3.19 -3.51
CA PRO A 95 9.19 -4.40 -2.70
C PRO A 95 10.48 -5.09 -2.29
N GLU A 96 11.58 -4.87 -3.01
CA GLU A 96 12.91 -5.40 -2.74
C GLU A 96 13.53 -4.73 -1.50
N GLU A 97 13.32 -3.43 -1.32
CA GLU A 97 13.85 -2.64 -0.18
C GLU A 97 12.87 -2.57 0.98
N VAL A 98 11.58 -2.45 0.68
CA VAL A 98 10.52 -2.26 1.67
C VAL A 98 9.49 -3.37 1.55
N ASP A 99 9.61 -4.37 2.39
CA ASP A 99 8.61 -5.43 2.49
C ASP A 99 7.28 -4.90 3.08
N SER A 100 6.23 -5.71 3.03
CA SER A 100 4.89 -5.32 3.51
C SER A 100 4.88 -4.90 4.99
N MET A 101 5.78 -5.46 5.80
CA MET A 101 5.88 -5.14 7.24
C MET A 101 6.49 -3.76 7.43
N LYS A 102 7.60 -3.47 6.75
CA LYS A 102 8.25 -2.15 6.78
C LYS A 102 7.32 -1.08 6.22
N MET A 103 6.59 -1.39 5.12
CA MET A 103 5.61 -0.47 4.53
C MET A 103 4.49 -0.14 5.55
N GLY A 104 3.99 -1.13 6.28
CA GLY A 104 3.02 -0.89 7.35
C GLY A 104 3.57 0.02 8.44
N THR A 105 4.82 -0.17 8.87
CA THR A 105 5.47 0.69 9.87
C THR A 105 5.63 2.14 9.36
N ILE A 106 6.03 2.32 8.10
CA ILE A 106 6.13 3.65 7.47
C ILE A 106 4.75 4.33 7.47
N TYR A 107 3.71 3.59 7.10
CA TYR A 107 2.34 4.12 7.06
C TYR A 107 1.83 4.55 8.45
N GLU A 108 2.07 3.74 9.48
CA GLU A 108 1.73 4.08 10.86
C GLU A 108 2.45 5.33 11.33
N GLU A 109 3.73 5.48 11.01
CA GLU A 109 4.52 6.65 11.37
C GLU A 109 4.02 7.92 10.67
N LEU A 110 3.69 7.83 9.37
CA LEU A 110 3.11 8.96 8.64
C LEU A 110 1.76 9.41 9.22
N ILE A 111 0.91 8.46 9.65
CA ILE A 111 -0.35 8.81 10.31
C ILE A 111 -0.10 9.47 11.66
N ARG A 112 0.83 8.94 12.46
CA ARG A 112 1.20 9.54 13.75
C ARG A 112 1.68 10.98 13.56
N GLU A 113 2.59 11.24 12.63
CA GLU A 113 3.07 12.59 12.31
C GLU A 113 1.95 13.53 11.83
N ALA A 114 1.03 13.02 11.00
CA ALA A 114 -0.10 13.80 10.51
C ALA A 114 -1.06 14.20 11.63
N GLN A 115 -1.31 13.32 12.59
CA GLN A 115 -2.15 13.58 13.77
C GLN A 115 -1.50 14.60 14.70
N GLU A 116 -0.21 14.46 15.00
CA GLU A 116 0.53 15.42 15.82
C GLU A 116 0.52 16.82 15.18
N ALA A 117 0.67 16.91 13.85
CA ALA A 117 0.60 18.17 13.13
C ALA A 117 -0.82 18.80 13.10
N GLY A 118 -1.86 17.95 13.12
CA GLY A 118 -3.27 18.38 13.08
C GLY A 118 -3.87 18.76 14.43
N ASN A 119 -3.16 18.59 15.55
CA ASN A 119 -3.72 18.70 16.91
C ASN A 119 -4.96 17.81 17.16
N GLU A 120 -5.12 16.74 16.40
CA GLU A 120 -6.19 15.77 16.60
C GLU A 120 -5.84 14.84 17.76
N GLU A 121 -6.86 14.49 18.58
CA GLU A 121 -6.66 13.60 19.73
C GLU A 121 -6.15 12.23 19.25
N ALA A 122 -4.96 11.88 19.67
CA ALA A 122 -4.20 10.71 19.23
C ALA A 122 -4.86 9.34 19.56
N GLY A 123 -6.04 9.34 20.18
CA GLY A 123 -6.70 8.14 20.72
C GLY A 123 -7.54 7.33 19.76
N GLU A 124 -7.85 7.82 18.55
CA GLU A 124 -8.93 7.22 17.76
C GLU A 124 -8.48 6.20 16.70
N HIS A 125 -7.17 6.01 16.43
CA HIS A 125 -6.84 5.43 15.12
C HIS A 125 -5.96 4.19 15.08
N PHE A 126 -5.09 3.92 16.05
CA PHE A 126 -4.20 2.73 15.96
C PHE A 126 -3.77 2.16 17.30
N THR A 127 -3.90 0.84 17.41
CA THR A 127 -3.17 0.09 18.43
C THR A 127 -1.74 -0.12 17.94
N PRO A 128 -0.70 0.33 18.68
CA PRO A 128 0.70 0.13 18.28
C PRO A 128 1.04 -1.34 18.05
N ARG A 129 1.84 -1.64 17.03
CA ARG A 129 2.20 -3.02 16.66
C ARG A 129 2.84 -3.79 17.79
N GLU A 130 3.66 -3.13 18.60
CA GLU A 130 4.34 -3.72 19.75
C GLU A 130 3.34 -4.18 20.80
N VAL A 131 2.27 -3.42 21.02
CA VAL A 131 1.18 -3.78 21.91
C VAL A 131 0.42 -4.99 21.37
N ILE A 132 0.10 -5.00 20.07
CA ILE A 132 -0.57 -6.14 19.42
C ILE A 132 0.29 -7.40 19.53
N ARG A 133 1.60 -7.30 19.26
CA ARG A 133 2.55 -8.41 19.41
C ARG A 133 2.60 -8.94 20.83
N LEU A 134 2.63 -8.05 21.81
CA LEU A 134 2.61 -8.44 23.22
C LEU A 134 1.31 -9.17 23.56
N LEU A 135 0.16 -8.60 23.21
CA LEU A 135 -1.16 -9.20 23.45
C LEU A 135 -1.28 -10.56 22.77
N SER A 136 -0.87 -10.66 21.51
CA SER A 136 -0.90 -11.95 20.78
C SER A 136 -0.06 -13.01 21.47
N LYS A 137 1.14 -12.69 21.93
CA LYS A 137 1.99 -13.63 22.66
C LYS A 137 1.37 -14.04 23.98
N LEU A 138 0.80 -13.11 24.74
CA LEU A 138 0.14 -13.41 26.01
C LEU A 138 -1.07 -14.35 25.84
N ILE A 139 -1.89 -14.14 24.82
CA ILE A 139 -3.06 -14.96 24.51
C ILE A 139 -2.64 -16.38 24.07
N LEU A 140 -1.49 -16.51 23.41
CA LEU A 140 -1.00 -17.81 22.91
C LEU A 140 -0.37 -18.69 24.00
N VAL A 141 0.11 -18.10 25.11
CA VAL A 141 0.78 -18.84 26.18
C VAL A 141 -0.03 -20.01 26.73
N PRO A 142 -1.35 -19.88 27.05
CA PRO A 142 -2.16 -20.98 27.59
C PRO A 142 -2.38 -22.13 26.60
N ASP A 143 -2.29 -21.86 25.29
CA ASP A 143 -2.57 -22.83 24.23
C ASP A 143 -1.30 -23.43 23.60
N LYS A 144 -0.11 -23.14 24.13
CA LYS A 144 1.19 -23.53 23.57
C LYS A 144 1.26 -25.03 23.22
N ASP A 145 0.81 -25.89 24.11
CA ASP A 145 0.89 -27.34 23.91
C ASP A 145 -0.09 -27.84 22.85
N LYS A 146 -1.23 -27.16 22.69
CA LYS A 146 -2.24 -27.49 21.68
C LYS A 146 -1.83 -26.99 20.30
N LEU A 147 -1.13 -25.85 20.23
CA LEU A 147 -0.71 -25.22 18.97
C LEU A 147 0.46 -25.93 18.29
N ASN A 148 1.20 -26.79 19.00
CA ASN A 148 2.30 -27.57 18.45
C ASN A 148 1.85 -28.80 17.61
N GLN A 149 0.56 -29.03 17.45
CA GLN A 149 0.04 -30.18 16.67
C GLN A 149 -0.10 -29.78 15.21
N LYS A 150 0.20 -30.71 14.29
CA LYS A 150 0.06 -30.47 12.84
C LYS A 150 -1.40 -30.43 12.41
N GLY A 151 -1.70 -29.55 11.44
CA GLY A 151 -3.02 -29.47 10.81
C GLY A 151 -4.09 -28.78 11.66
N ILE A 152 -3.70 -27.98 12.64
CA ILE A 152 -4.64 -27.21 13.45
C ILE A 152 -5.07 -25.95 12.72
N ILE A 153 -6.37 -25.69 12.75
CA ILE A 153 -6.97 -24.43 12.35
C ILE A 153 -7.28 -23.62 13.62
N ARG A 154 -6.87 -22.37 13.66
CA ARG A 154 -7.19 -21.43 14.74
C ARG A 154 -7.90 -20.21 14.22
N SER A 155 -8.98 -19.85 14.90
CA SER A 155 -9.71 -18.61 14.66
C SER A 155 -9.22 -17.52 15.60
N VAL A 156 -8.97 -16.34 15.05
CA VAL A 156 -8.72 -15.10 15.79
C VAL A 156 -9.89 -14.18 15.53
N TYR A 157 -10.55 -13.73 16.58
CA TYR A 157 -11.71 -12.85 16.49
C TYR A 157 -11.41 -11.50 17.16
N ASP A 158 -11.66 -10.43 16.45
CA ASP A 158 -11.55 -9.06 16.94
C ASP A 158 -12.90 -8.35 16.79
N PRO A 159 -13.65 -8.15 17.88
CA PRO A 159 -14.96 -7.50 17.84
C PRO A 159 -14.89 -6.00 17.55
N ALA A 160 -13.70 -5.41 17.57
CA ALA A 160 -13.44 -3.99 17.31
C ALA A 160 -12.38 -3.83 16.23
N VAL A 161 -12.52 -4.59 15.14
CA VAL A 161 -11.51 -4.83 14.10
C VAL A 161 -10.87 -3.56 13.49
N GLY A 162 -11.61 -2.46 13.44
CA GLY A 162 -11.12 -1.20 12.86
C GLY A 162 -10.52 -1.42 11.48
N THR A 163 -9.23 -1.14 11.32
CA THR A 163 -8.48 -1.35 10.06
C THR A 163 -7.95 -2.78 9.88
N GLY A 164 -8.24 -3.69 10.80
CA GLY A 164 -7.75 -5.08 10.74
C GLY A 164 -6.31 -5.28 11.22
N GLY A 165 -5.67 -4.26 11.76
CA GLY A 165 -4.27 -4.33 12.20
C GLY A 165 -4.03 -5.41 13.28
N MET A 166 -4.95 -5.54 14.23
CA MET A 166 -4.89 -6.58 15.27
C MET A 166 -4.91 -7.99 14.66
N LEU A 167 -5.86 -8.27 13.76
CA LEU A 167 -5.99 -9.58 13.10
C LEU A 167 -4.77 -9.92 12.24
N SER A 168 -4.30 -8.95 11.46
CA SER A 168 -3.16 -9.12 10.55
C SER A 168 -1.88 -9.46 11.34
N ILE A 169 -1.54 -8.64 12.34
CA ILE A 169 -0.31 -8.82 13.13
C ILE A 169 -0.40 -10.07 14.02
N ALA A 170 -1.56 -10.34 14.62
CA ALA A 170 -1.75 -11.56 15.41
C ALA A 170 -1.57 -12.82 14.55
N SER A 171 -2.15 -12.85 13.35
CA SER A 171 -1.98 -13.97 12.42
C SER A 171 -0.52 -14.17 12.02
N GLU A 172 0.20 -13.08 11.79
CA GLU A 172 1.63 -13.11 11.46
C GLU A 172 2.47 -13.64 12.63
N GLU A 173 2.23 -13.17 13.86
CA GLU A 173 2.95 -13.64 15.05
C GLU A 173 2.65 -15.12 15.36
N ILE A 174 1.42 -15.57 15.15
CA ILE A 174 1.05 -16.98 15.31
C ILE A 174 1.83 -17.84 14.30
N LYS A 175 1.85 -17.45 13.02
CA LYS A 175 2.55 -18.19 11.95
C LYS A 175 4.08 -18.19 12.13
N LYS A 176 4.66 -17.13 12.72
CA LYS A 176 6.10 -17.12 13.06
C LYS A 176 6.45 -18.17 14.11
N ILE A 177 5.57 -18.37 15.11
CA ILE A 177 5.80 -19.32 16.21
C ILE A 177 5.42 -20.73 15.80
N TYR A 178 4.34 -20.86 15.01
CA TYR A 178 3.72 -22.12 14.58
C TYR A 178 3.47 -22.12 13.07
N PRO A 179 4.49 -22.39 12.23
CA PRO A 179 4.38 -22.25 10.78
C PRO A 179 3.32 -23.13 10.10
N ASP A 180 3.01 -24.26 10.70
CA ASP A 180 2.07 -25.26 10.15
C ASP A 180 0.60 -24.99 10.51
N ILE A 181 0.30 -23.90 11.23
CA ILE A 181 -1.06 -23.55 11.63
C ILE A 181 -1.76 -22.74 10.53
N ASP A 182 -3.00 -23.11 10.23
CA ASP A 182 -3.91 -22.27 9.48
C ASP A 182 -4.62 -21.29 10.41
N VAL A 183 -4.48 -19.99 10.14
CA VAL A 183 -5.07 -18.91 10.95
C VAL A 183 -6.17 -18.22 10.16
N GLN A 184 -7.39 -18.24 10.72
CA GLN A 184 -8.57 -17.59 10.16
C GLN A 184 -8.94 -16.39 11.03
N GLY A 185 -8.95 -15.18 10.44
CA GLY A 185 -9.34 -13.94 11.11
C GLY A 185 -10.81 -13.62 10.89
N TYR A 186 -11.48 -13.16 11.95
CA TYR A 186 -12.86 -12.67 11.93
C TYR A 186 -12.92 -11.34 12.69
N GLY A 187 -13.69 -10.36 12.12
CA GLY A 187 -13.89 -9.07 12.76
C GLY A 187 -15.09 -8.32 12.21
#